data_d2b98fb4ff32aa09d8dd4523be46245e
#
_entry.id   d2b98fb4ff32aa09d8dd4523be46245e
#
_cell.length_a   1.000
_cell.length_b   1.000
_cell.length_c   1.000
_cell.angle_alpha   90.00
_cell.angle_beta   90.00
_cell.angle_gamma   90.00
#
_symmetry.space_group_name_H-M   'P 1'
#
loop_
_entity.id
_entity.type
_entity.pdbx_description
1 polymer ?
#
loop_
_entity_poly.entity_id
_entity_poly.type
_entity_poly.pdbx_seq_one_letter_code
_entity_poly.pdbx_strand_id
1 'polypeptide(L)'
;MTTNASVQPFDPKSPSKAASELWSTSSAKPLKVGTTRVLFQDKITALSSLGPDFATKKGDARRELVRRAVGNGVREISRVADEVTEVVVDASSDPHAAAVAAHLALYNFTLKTDPPSAFNPSLKDPLPEKVTLKPLDASKEWDHGVIYAKAQNLARTLMELPGNMMTPTIFCQRAQKEFAGIENVELFVRDETWAAQKGMRTFLSVTNGSAEPAKFLEIHYKGAPTPDAKPLVLVGKGITFDTGGISIKSATDMKLMRGDMGGAAAVVAAALAIAQLKLPINVIVLTPLAENMPSGSATKPGDIIYAMNGKSVEVDNTDAEGRLVLSDAIYYGSSEFNPHTLIDVATLTSAMDFALGEVFTGVFTNSDALWKRLHAAGETEYDRLWRMPLDEDYGPQIYSSNADLQNSGGKPAGACTAALFLKAFVHNLQPTDGSEGVEWAHIDIAGTMEATRPTAYLGRGMTGSSVRALIEYARRLAAQ
;
A
#
# COMPACT_ATOMS: atom_id res chain seq x y z
N MET A 1 25.37 -11.13 -25.92
CA MET A 1 25.24 -12.47 -25.27
C MET A 1 24.43 -12.27 -24.00
N THR A 2 23.39 -13.08 -23.78
CA THR A 2 22.62 -13.04 -22.52
C THR A 2 23.48 -13.65 -21.42
N THR A 3 23.86 -12.88 -20.41
CA THR A 3 24.57 -13.40 -19.24
C THR A 3 23.54 -13.88 -18.24
N ASN A 4 23.48 -15.18 -18.02
CA ASN A 4 22.51 -15.82 -17.15
C ASN A 4 23.08 -16.02 -15.75
N ALA A 5 22.28 -15.74 -14.74
CA ALA A 5 22.57 -16.02 -13.36
C ALA A 5 21.48 -16.88 -12.71
N SER A 6 21.79 -17.49 -11.58
CA SER A 6 20.81 -18.24 -10.79
C SER A 6 20.83 -17.87 -9.32
N VAL A 7 19.66 -17.92 -8.67
CA VAL A 7 19.52 -17.82 -7.22
C VAL A 7 19.05 -19.16 -6.68
N GLN A 8 19.83 -19.74 -5.78
CA GLN A 8 19.57 -21.02 -5.15
C GLN A 8 19.47 -20.85 -3.62
N PRO A 9 18.28 -20.75 -3.06
CA PRO A 9 18.09 -20.82 -1.61
C PRO A 9 18.35 -22.25 -1.14
N PHE A 10 19.00 -22.41 0.01
CA PHE A 10 19.33 -23.73 0.54
C PHE A 10 19.21 -23.80 2.06
N ASP A 11 18.81 -24.96 2.58
CA ASP A 11 18.82 -25.25 4.02
C ASP A 11 20.26 -25.57 4.49
N PRO A 12 20.85 -24.75 5.37
CA PRO A 12 22.24 -24.96 5.81
C PRO A 12 22.44 -26.22 6.68
N LYS A 13 21.36 -26.80 7.22
CA LYS A 13 21.42 -28.07 7.99
C LYS A 13 21.27 -29.30 7.09
N SER A 14 20.68 -29.13 5.90
CA SER A 14 20.46 -30.21 4.94
C SER A 14 20.72 -29.73 3.51
N PRO A 15 21.95 -29.24 3.21
CA PRO A 15 22.26 -28.74 1.88
C PRO A 15 22.26 -29.87 0.85
N SER A 16 21.86 -29.59 -0.38
CA SER A 16 22.10 -30.51 -1.48
C SER A 16 23.62 -30.72 -1.69
N LYS A 17 23.99 -31.85 -2.34
CA LYS A 17 25.42 -32.10 -2.62
C LYS A 17 26.05 -30.94 -3.38
N ALA A 18 25.38 -30.40 -4.40
CA ALA A 18 25.86 -29.26 -5.19
C ALA A 18 26.01 -28.01 -4.32
N ALA A 19 25.01 -27.67 -3.48
CA ALA A 19 25.10 -26.52 -2.58
C ALA A 19 26.24 -26.68 -1.55
N SER A 20 26.47 -27.90 -1.06
CA SER A 20 27.56 -28.22 -0.12
C SER A 20 28.91 -28.04 -0.76
N GLU A 21 29.12 -28.57 -1.97
CA GLU A 21 30.35 -28.45 -2.72
C GLU A 21 30.69 -26.99 -3.06
N LEU A 22 29.70 -26.25 -3.57
CA LEU A 22 29.86 -24.84 -3.90
C LEU A 22 30.13 -23.97 -2.66
N TRP A 23 29.46 -24.27 -1.53
CA TRP A 23 29.68 -23.53 -0.29
C TRP A 23 30.97 -23.85 0.40
N SER A 24 31.50 -25.09 0.26
CA SER A 24 32.77 -25.53 0.87
C SER A 24 33.99 -24.76 0.35
N THR A 25 33.90 -24.18 -0.84
CA THR A 25 34.91 -23.28 -1.40
C THR A 25 34.98 -21.91 -0.70
N SER A 26 34.07 -21.64 0.22
CA SER A 26 33.94 -20.39 0.96
C SER A 26 34.25 -20.59 2.44
N SER A 27 35.02 -19.70 3.04
CA SER A 27 35.42 -19.77 4.45
C SER A 27 34.29 -19.41 5.47
N ALA A 28 33.13 -18.93 5.03
CA ALA A 28 32.06 -18.49 5.93
C ALA A 28 30.96 -19.55 6.06
N LYS A 29 30.52 -19.75 7.29
CA LYS A 29 29.40 -20.67 7.61
C LYS A 29 28.06 -19.99 7.30
N PRO A 30 27.07 -20.68 6.69
CA PRO A 30 25.75 -20.15 6.37
C PRO A 30 24.85 -20.16 7.62
N LEU A 31 25.13 -19.31 8.60
CA LEU A 31 24.45 -19.35 9.88
C LEU A 31 23.20 -18.48 9.96
N LYS A 32 23.08 -17.46 9.11
CA LYS A 32 21.93 -16.53 9.14
C LYS A 32 21.14 -16.64 7.87
N VAL A 33 19.81 -16.43 7.99
CA VAL A 33 18.93 -16.30 6.83
C VAL A 33 19.41 -15.15 5.93
N GLY A 34 19.42 -15.39 4.63
CA GLY A 34 19.84 -14.42 3.63
C GLY A 34 21.35 -14.25 3.50
N THR A 35 22.18 -14.97 4.28
CA THR A 35 23.64 -14.99 3.99
C THR A 35 23.83 -15.55 2.60
N THR A 36 24.39 -14.74 1.68
CA THR A 36 24.50 -15.05 0.26
C THR A 36 25.97 -15.09 -0.18
N ARG A 37 26.29 -16.01 -1.07
CA ARG A 37 27.55 -16.11 -1.80
C ARG A 37 27.27 -16.08 -3.28
N VAL A 38 27.91 -15.16 -3.99
CA VAL A 38 27.88 -15.15 -5.45
C VAL A 38 29.14 -15.82 -5.97
N LEU A 39 28.96 -16.85 -6.77
CA LEU A 39 30.00 -17.67 -7.35
C LEU A 39 30.06 -17.42 -8.85
N PHE A 40 31.25 -17.13 -9.35
CA PHE A 40 31.53 -16.90 -10.76
C PHE A 40 32.23 -18.16 -11.31
N GLN A 41 31.43 -19.01 -11.94
CA GLN A 41 31.87 -20.22 -12.62
C GLN A 41 31.35 -20.19 -14.06
N ASP A 42 31.01 -21.35 -14.66
CA ASP A 42 30.33 -21.40 -15.95
C ASP A 42 29.01 -20.63 -15.97
N LYS A 43 28.36 -20.51 -14.80
CA LYS A 43 27.19 -19.66 -14.54
C LYS A 43 27.40 -18.88 -13.26
N ILE A 44 26.92 -17.66 -13.24
CA ILE A 44 26.84 -16.86 -12.00
C ILE A 44 25.77 -17.46 -11.11
N THR A 45 26.13 -17.87 -9.90
CA THR A 45 25.21 -18.50 -8.97
C THR A 45 25.25 -17.81 -7.61
N ALA A 46 24.11 -17.29 -7.14
CA ALA A 46 23.94 -16.83 -5.77
C ALA A 46 23.37 -17.96 -4.91
N LEU A 47 24.18 -18.48 -4.02
CA LEU A 47 23.73 -19.39 -2.96
C LEU A 47 23.30 -18.59 -1.75
N SER A 48 22.04 -18.72 -1.34
CA SER A 48 21.44 -17.97 -0.24
C SER A 48 20.91 -18.89 0.84
N SER A 49 21.36 -18.67 2.08
CA SER A 49 20.93 -19.48 3.23
C SER A 49 19.49 -19.19 3.62
N LEU A 50 18.66 -20.23 3.78
CA LEU A 50 17.33 -20.17 4.37
C LEU A 50 17.36 -20.04 5.91
N GLY A 51 18.55 -20.09 6.51
CA GLY A 51 18.75 -20.01 7.94
C GLY A 51 18.66 -21.35 8.69
N PRO A 52 19.26 -21.44 9.87
CA PRO A 52 19.38 -22.69 10.62
C PRO A 52 18.06 -23.27 11.12
N ASP A 53 17.01 -22.44 11.19
CA ASP A 53 15.69 -22.81 11.71
C ASP A 53 14.70 -23.20 10.62
N PHE A 54 15.09 -23.19 9.34
CA PHE A 54 14.20 -23.39 8.21
C PHE A 54 13.41 -24.69 8.29
N ALA A 55 14.07 -25.81 8.64
CA ALA A 55 13.41 -27.11 8.75
C ALA A 55 12.38 -27.18 9.88
N THR A 56 12.53 -26.35 10.93
CA THR A 56 11.64 -26.33 12.10
C THR A 56 10.50 -25.34 11.98
N LYS A 57 10.65 -24.29 11.15
CA LYS A 57 9.61 -23.30 10.91
C LYS A 57 8.54 -23.85 9.98
N LYS A 58 7.29 -23.41 10.19
CA LYS A 58 6.10 -23.79 9.39
C LYS A 58 5.33 -22.54 9.00
N GLY A 59 4.43 -22.69 8.01
CA GLY A 59 3.51 -21.62 7.58
C GLY A 59 4.21 -20.32 7.24
N ASP A 60 3.64 -19.21 7.69
CA ASP A 60 4.08 -17.85 7.34
C ASP A 60 5.51 -17.54 7.77
N ALA A 61 5.94 -18.05 8.93
CA ALA A 61 7.32 -17.87 9.40
C ALA A 61 8.35 -18.56 8.48
N ARG A 62 8.02 -19.73 7.90
CA ARG A 62 8.88 -20.40 6.92
C ARG A 62 8.90 -19.65 5.59
N ARG A 63 7.73 -19.17 5.14
CA ARG A 63 7.57 -18.37 3.93
C ARG A 63 8.46 -17.14 3.94
N GLU A 64 8.54 -16.42 5.06
CA GLU A 64 9.39 -15.25 5.20
C GLU A 64 10.89 -15.56 5.11
N LEU A 65 11.34 -16.73 5.56
CA LEU A 65 12.73 -17.15 5.37
C LEU A 65 13.08 -17.32 3.88
N VAL A 66 12.14 -17.84 3.08
CA VAL A 66 12.30 -17.92 1.62
C VAL A 66 12.40 -16.52 1.00
N ARG A 67 11.49 -15.58 1.36
CA ARG A 67 11.58 -14.20 0.88
C ARG A 67 12.94 -13.58 1.17
N ARG A 68 13.45 -13.73 2.38
CA ARG A 68 14.75 -13.17 2.78
C ARG A 68 15.92 -13.79 2.02
N ALA A 69 15.91 -15.09 1.84
CA ALA A 69 16.98 -15.77 1.12
C ALA A 69 17.00 -15.39 -0.37
N VAL A 70 15.84 -15.46 -1.03
CA VAL A 70 15.71 -15.12 -2.45
C VAL A 70 16.00 -13.64 -2.70
N GLY A 71 15.42 -12.75 -1.90
CA GLY A 71 15.61 -11.31 -2.07
C GLY A 71 17.08 -10.89 -1.93
N ASN A 72 17.78 -11.40 -0.92
CA ASN A 72 19.22 -11.15 -0.79
C ASN A 72 20.01 -11.76 -1.97
N GLY A 73 19.64 -12.95 -2.44
CA GLY A 73 20.30 -13.57 -3.60
C GLY A 73 20.21 -12.72 -4.85
N VAL A 74 19.01 -12.23 -5.16
CA VAL A 74 18.77 -11.35 -6.31
C VAL A 74 19.55 -10.04 -6.17
N ARG A 75 19.54 -9.40 -5.00
CA ARG A 75 20.28 -8.16 -4.75
C ARG A 75 21.78 -8.32 -4.89
N GLU A 76 22.35 -9.41 -4.37
CA GLU A 76 23.78 -9.63 -4.47
C GLU A 76 24.20 -9.85 -5.93
N ILE A 77 23.40 -10.57 -6.74
CA ILE A 77 23.65 -10.65 -8.18
C ILE A 77 23.64 -9.27 -8.82
N SER A 78 22.59 -8.49 -8.60
CA SER A 78 22.44 -7.15 -9.18
C SER A 78 23.57 -6.19 -8.76
N ARG A 79 24.18 -6.41 -7.59
CA ARG A 79 25.25 -5.58 -7.06
C ARG A 79 26.63 -5.90 -7.67
N VAL A 80 26.88 -7.15 -8.06
CA VAL A 80 28.22 -7.62 -8.44
C VAL A 80 28.34 -8.04 -9.91
N ALA A 81 27.24 -8.03 -10.67
CA ALA A 81 27.19 -8.53 -12.04
C ALA A 81 26.31 -7.65 -12.93
N ASP A 82 26.83 -6.50 -13.36
CA ASP A 82 26.13 -5.52 -14.19
C ASP A 82 25.68 -6.05 -15.57
N GLU A 83 26.31 -7.14 -16.03
CA GLU A 83 26.06 -7.77 -17.34
C GLU A 83 24.89 -8.76 -17.33
N VAL A 84 24.34 -9.08 -16.15
CA VAL A 84 23.25 -10.06 -16.04
C VAL A 84 21.96 -9.48 -16.61
N THR A 85 21.37 -10.22 -17.53
CA THR A 85 20.09 -9.87 -18.16
C THR A 85 18.96 -10.84 -17.83
N GLU A 86 19.32 -12.03 -17.28
CA GLU A 86 18.33 -13.01 -16.84
C GLU A 86 18.77 -13.67 -15.53
N VAL A 87 17.87 -13.79 -14.58
CA VAL A 87 18.08 -14.52 -13.32
C VAL A 87 17.02 -15.62 -13.18
N VAL A 88 17.51 -16.87 -13.10
CA VAL A 88 16.67 -18.03 -12.81
C VAL A 88 16.64 -18.27 -11.31
N VAL A 89 15.45 -18.32 -10.72
CA VAL A 89 15.24 -18.50 -9.28
C VAL A 89 14.76 -19.92 -9.00
N ASP A 90 15.47 -20.65 -8.15
CA ASP A 90 14.94 -21.87 -7.56
C ASP A 90 13.84 -21.51 -6.53
N ALA A 91 12.61 -21.72 -6.93
CA ALA A 91 11.42 -21.38 -6.18
C ALA A 91 10.77 -22.60 -5.49
N SER A 92 11.45 -23.74 -5.46
CA SER A 92 10.89 -25.03 -4.99
C SER A 92 10.38 -25.02 -3.54
N SER A 93 10.97 -24.15 -2.68
CA SER A 93 10.59 -24.08 -1.28
C SER A 93 9.26 -23.35 -1.02
N ASP A 94 8.96 -22.29 -1.76
CA ASP A 94 7.69 -21.54 -1.80
C ASP A 94 7.70 -20.62 -3.03
N PRO A 95 7.05 -21.01 -4.14
CA PRO A 95 7.11 -20.25 -5.39
C PRO A 95 6.54 -18.83 -5.27
N HIS A 96 5.44 -18.66 -4.51
CA HIS A 96 4.83 -17.35 -4.30
C HIS A 96 5.79 -16.40 -3.56
N ALA A 97 6.34 -16.85 -2.43
CA ALA A 97 7.27 -16.05 -1.63
C ALA A 97 8.55 -15.71 -2.40
N ALA A 98 9.06 -16.66 -3.19
CA ALA A 98 10.23 -16.46 -4.02
C ALA A 98 9.99 -15.39 -5.10
N ALA A 99 8.85 -15.46 -5.80
CA ALA A 99 8.46 -14.47 -6.80
C ALA A 99 8.31 -13.06 -6.20
N VAL A 100 7.57 -12.95 -5.09
CA VAL A 100 7.38 -11.68 -4.37
C VAL A 100 8.73 -11.07 -4.04
N ALA A 101 9.62 -11.82 -3.40
CA ALA A 101 10.90 -11.29 -2.96
C ALA A 101 11.84 -10.94 -4.12
N ALA A 102 11.89 -11.76 -5.17
CA ALA A 102 12.73 -11.52 -6.32
C ALA A 102 12.36 -10.22 -7.04
N HIS A 103 11.07 -10.02 -7.33
CA HIS A 103 10.59 -8.81 -8.02
C HIS A 103 10.67 -7.55 -7.14
N LEU A 104 10.43 -7.63 -5.84
CA LEU A 104 10.61 -6.51 -4.92
C LEU A 104 12.08 -6.12 -4.76
N ALA A 105 13.00 -7.10 -4.80
CA ALA A 105 14.42 -6.87 -4.64
C ALA A 105 15.05 -6.14 -5.83
N LEU A 106 14.51 -6.31 -7.04
CA LEU A 106 14.97 -5.63 -8.25
C LEU A 106 14.42 -4.21 -8.39
N TYR A 107 13.39 -3.84 -7.64
CA TYR A 107 12.80 -2.51 -7.75
C TYR A 107 13.82 -1.43 -7.46
N ASN A 108 13.98 -0.54 -8.41
CA ASN A 108 14.80 0.66 -8.29
C ASN A 108 14.06 1.84 -8.91
N PHE A 109 13.95 2.94 -8.17
CA PHE A 109 13.37 4.18 -8.66
C PHE A 109 14.45 5.24 -8.81
N THR A 110 14.55 5.84 -10.00
CA THR A 110 15.44 6.97 -10.26
C THR A 110 14.90 7.84 -11.39
N LEU A 111 15.05 9.14 -11.24
CA LEU A 111 14.76 10.14 -12.28
C LEU A 111 16.06 10.72 -12.88
N LYS A 112 17.21 10.08 -12.61
CA LYS A 112 18.49 10.51 -13.17
C LYS A 112 18.51 10.29 -14.69
N THR A 113 19.09 11.25 -15.42
CA THR A 113 19.17 11.25 -16.88
C THR A 113 20.56 10.91 -17.42
N ASP A 114 21.43 10.36 -16.58
CA ASP A 114 22.76 9.88 -16.97
C ASP A 114 22.82 8.35 -16.82
N PRO A 115 22.87 7.60 -17.95
CA PRO A 115 22.79 8.07 -19.35
C PRO A 115 21.42 8.69 -19.68
N PRO A 116 21.34 9.57 -20.71
CA PRO A 116 20.07 10.20 -21.10
C PRO A 116 18.99 9.16 -21.30
N SER A 117 17.86 9.32 -20.64
CA SER A 117 16.72 8.42 -20.73
C SER A 117 15.57 9.09 -21.45
N ALA A 118 14.86 8.34 -22.29
CA ALA A 118 13.60 8.77 -22.90
C ALA A 118 12.43 8.70 -21.90
N PHE A 119 12.72 8.69 -20.59
CA PHE A 119 11.74 8.57 -19.54
C PHE A 119 10.81 9.79 -19.52
N ASN A 120 9.52 9.51 -19.64
CA ASN A 120 8.47 10.47 -19.35
C ASN A 120 7.81 10.11 -18.02
N PRO A 121 8.08 10.84 -16.94
CA PRO A 121 7.62 10.49 -15.62
C PRO A 121 6.10 10.47 -15.49
N SER A 122 5.37 11.22 -16.29
CA SER A 122 3.92 11.34 -16.17
C SER A 122 3.16 10.05 -16.48
N LEU A 123 3.63 9.25 -17.46
CA LEU A 123 2.86 8.12 -17.97
C LEU A 123 3.66 6.84 -18.20
N LYS A 124 4.96 6.83 -17.96
CA LYS A 124 5.83 5.67 -18.20
C LYS A 124 6.49 5.20 -16.92
N ASP A 125 6.79 3.92 -16.85
CA ASP A 125 7.60 3.40 -15.75
C ASP A 125 9.03 3.92 -15.82
N PRO A 126 9.62 4.26 -14.67
CA PRO A 126 11.02 4.67 -14.61
C PRO A 126 11.87 3.47 -14.97
N LEU A 127 12.53 3.50 -16.08
CA LEU A 127 13.46 2.50 -16.59
C LEU A 127 12.87 1.07 -16.74
N PRO A 128 12.99 0.44 -17.92
CA PRO A 128 12.65 -0.97 -18.05
C PRO A 128 13.53 -1.79 -17.12
N GLU A 129 12.98 -2.84 -16.50
CA GLU A 129 13.76 -3.82 -15.76
C GLU A 129 14.84 -4.37 -16.69
N LYS A 130 16.10 -4.13 -16.34
CA LYS A 130 17.25 -4.64 -17.10
C LYS A 130 17.37 -6.15 -17.01
N VAL A 131 16.78 -6.75 -15.98
CA VAL A 131 16.91 -8.15 -15.64
C VAL A 131 15.55 -8.84 -15.72
N THR A 132 15.46 -9.92 -16.48
CA THR A 132 14.29 -10.79 -16.52
C THR A 132 14.41 -11.86 -15.42
N LEU A 133 13.36 -12.00 -14.60
CA LEU A 133 13.24 -13.04 -13.59
C LEU A 133 12.40 -14.21 -14.11
N LYS A 134 12.89 -15.44 -13.91
CA LYS A 134 12.19 -16.67 -14.26
C LYS A 134 12.30 -17.67 -13.11
N PRO A 135 11.25 -18.46 -12.81
CA PRO A 135 11.40 -19.61 -11.93
C PRO A 135 12.17 -20.72 -12.63
N LEU A 136 12.85 -21.57 -11.86
CA LEU A 136 13.45 -22.80 -12.37
C LEU A 136 12.37 -23.73 -12.95
N ASP A 137 11.28 -23.87 -12.19
CA ASP A 137 10.08 -24.62 -12.60
C ASP A 137 8.85 -23.69 -12.59
N ALA A 138 8.13 -23.64 -13.70
CA ALA A 138 6.94 -22.80 -13.83
C ALA A 138 5.82 -23.26 -12.88
N SER A 139 5.15 -22.33 -12.22
CA SER A 139 4.01 -22.61 -11.36
C SER A 139 3.04 -21.43 -11.30
N LYS A 140 1.76 -21.73 -11.06
CA LYS A 140 0.71 -20.72 -10.89
C LYS A 140 0.97 -19.85 -9.65
N GLU A 141 1.52 -20.44 -8.60
CA GLU A 141 1.88 -19.73 -7.37
C GLU A 141 2.98 -18.69 -7.60
N TRP A 142 3.96 -19.00 -8.47
CA TRP A 142 4.96 -18.01 -8.91
C TRP A 142 4.28 -16.84 -9.63
N ASP A 143 3.41 -17.13 -10.61
CA ASP A 143 2.71 -16.08 -11.36
C ASP A 143 1.86 -15.19 -10.45
N HIS A 144 1.18 -15.78 -9.46
CA HIS A 144 0.47 -15.01 -8.43
C HIS A 144 1.43 -14.11 -7.65
N GLY A 145 2.57 -14.62 -7.20
CA GLY A 145 3.58 -13.84 -6.48
C GLY A 145 4.12 -12.66 -7.31
N VAL A 146 4.27 -12.84 -8.62
CA VAL A 146 4.65 -11.77 -9.55
C VAL A 146 3.61 -10.65 -9.56
N ILE A 147 2.30 -10.99 -9.61
CA ILE A 147 1.21 -10.01 -9.57
C ILE A 147 1.24 -9.21 -8.26
N TYR A 148 1.41 -9.87 -7.09
CA TYR A 148 1.53 -9.20 -5.80
C TYR A 148 2.70 -8.22 -5.75
N ALA A 149 3.87 -8.65 -6.22
CA ALA A 149 5.05 -7.80 -6.22
C ALA A 149 4.94 -6.61 -7.17
N LYS A 150 4.39 -6.82 -8.37
CA LYS A 150 4.16 -5.74 -9.35
C LYS A 150 3.16 -4.71 -8.83
N ALA A 151 2.10 -5.15 -8.17
CA ALA A 151 1.15 -4.25 -7.52
C ALA A 151 1.83 -3.40 -6.43
N GLN A 152 2.61 -4.01 -5.55
CA GLN A 152 3.36 -3.25 -4.55
C GLN A 152 4.36 -2.28 -5.19
N ASN A 153 5.08 -2.70 -6.24
CA ASN A 153 6.01 -1.83 -6.95
C ASN A 153 5.29 -0.68 -7.68
N LEU A 154 4.07 -0.89 -8.18
CA LEU A 154 3.24 0.20 -8.71
C LEU A 154 2.93 1.24 -7.62
N ALA A 155 2.46 0.81 -6.46
CA ALA A 155 2.20 1.71 -5.34
C ALA A 155 3.47 2.49 -4.94
N ARG A 156 4.63 1.80 -4.85
CA ARG A 156 5.93 2.45 -4.60
C ARG A 156 6.24 3.53 -5.63
N THR A 157 6.07 3.22 -6.91
CA THR A 157 6.33 4.17 -8.01
C THR A 157 5.43 5.40 -7.92
N LEU A 158 4.14 5.21 -7.65
CA LEU A 158 3.19 6.32 -7.47
C LEU A 158 3.61 7.25 -6.32
N MET A 159 4.06 6.67 -5.21
CA MET A 159 4.49 7.42 -4.02
C MET A 159 5.87 8.08 -4.17
N GLU A 160 6.77 7.53 -5.00
CA GLU A 160 8.11 8.09 -5.22
C GLU A 160 8.11 9.27 -6.18
N LEU A 161 7.14 9.35 -7.09
CA LEU A 161 7.05 10.45 -8.05
C LEU A 161 6.85 11.80 -7.30
N PRO A 162 7.63 12.84 -7.64
CA PRO A 162 7.48 14.17 -7.05
C PRO A 162 6.08 14.75 -7.29
N GLY A 163 5.62 15.65 -6.42
CA GLY A 163 4.30 16.25 -6.50
C GLY A 163 3.96 16.87 -7.86
N ASN A 164 4.93 17.52 -8.52
CA ASN A 164 4.74 18.07 -9.87
C ASN A 164 4.62 17.00 -10.98
N MET A 165 4.91 15.74 -10.69
CA MET A 165 4.82 14.60 -11.60
C MET A 165 3.73 13.60 -11.20
N MET A 166 3.09 13.83 -10.05
CA MET A 166 2.00 13.01 -9.52
C MET A 166 0.92 13.90 -8.90
N THR A 167 0.29 14.74 -9.73
CA THR A 167 -0.86 15.55 -9.34
C THR A 167 -2.14 14.70 -9.32
N PRO A 168 -3.26 15.18 -8.75
CA PRO A 168 -4.54 14.46 -8.79
C PRO A 168 -4.94 14.01 -10.20
N THR A 169 -4.75 14.88 -11.20
CA THR A 169 -5.05 14.57 -12.61
C THR A 169 -4.13 13.48 -13.16
N ILE A 170 -2.83 13.56 -12.89
CA ILE A 170 -1.84 12.58 -13.37
C ILE A 170 -2.07 11.23 -12.70
N PHE A 171 -2.42 11.19 -11.42
CA PHE A 171 -2.77 9.96 -10.73
C PHE A 171 -3.93 9.23 -11.43
N CYS A 172 -4.99 9.96 -11.78
CA CYS A 172 -6.12 9.39 -12.52
C CYS A 172 -5.71 8.86 -13.90
N GLN A 173 -4.90 9.61 -14.65
CA GLN A 173 -4.40 9.19 -15.96
C GLN A 173 -3.52 7.92 -15.83
N ARG A 174 -2.71 7.85 -14.79
CA ARG A 174 -1.91 6.65 -14.51
C ARG A 174 -2.81 5.45 -14.19
N ALA A 175 -3.81 5.61 -13.34
CA ALA A 175 -4.78 4.55 -13.04
C ALA A 175 -5.50 4.07 -14.31
N GLN A 176 -5.99 5.00 -15.15
CA GLN A 176 -6.61 4.65 -16.44
C GLN A 176 -5.68 3.82 -17.34
N LYS A 177 -4.39 4.16 -17.37
CA LYS A 177 -3.39 3.39 -18.13
C LYS A 177 -3.22 1.98 -17.58
N GLU A 178 -3.08 1.83 -16.25
CA GLU A 178 -2.84 0.54 -15.60
C GLU A 178 -4.03 -0.42 -15.74
N PHE A 179 -5.25 0.11 -15.70
CA PHE A 179 -6.47 -0.68 -15.86
C PHE A 179 -6.91 -0.87 -17.33
N ALA A 180 -6.19 -0.29 -18.30
CA ALA A 180 -6.54 -0.43 -19.71
C ALA A 180 -6.50 -1.90 -20.15
N GLY A 181 -7.61 -2.40 -20.69
CA GLY A 181 -7.74 -3.79 -21.15
C GLY A 181 -7.98 -4.83 -20.06
N ILE A 182 -8.13 -4.42 -18.79
CA ILE A 182 -8.55 -5.32 -17.71
C ILE A 182 -10.06 -5.57 -17.79
N GLU A 183 -10.45 -6.83 -17.87
CA GLU A 183 -11.85 -7.24 -17.96
C GLU A 183 -12.62 -6.93 -16.67
N ASN A 184 -13.92 -6.68 -16.80
CA ASN A 184 -14.86 -6.45 -15.69
C ASN A 184 -14.51 -5.25 -14.81
N VAL A 185 -13.78 -4.26 -15.34
CA VAL A 185 -13.44 -3.02 -14.65
C VAL A 185 -14.06 -1.83 -15.33
N GLU A 186 -14.72 -0.98 -14.55
CA GLU A 186 -15.17 0.35 -14.93
C GLU A 186 -14.44 1.39 -14.09
N LEU A 187 -13.94 2.45 -14.71
CA LEU A 187 -13.20 3.51 -14.04
C LEU A 187 -13.78 4.87 -14.36
N PHE A 188 -14.08 5.64 -13.32
CA PHE A 188 -14.67 6.98 -13.42
C PHE A 188 -13.74 7.99 -12.76
N VAL A 189 -13.43 9.07 -13.49
CA VAL A 189 -12.71 10.23 -12.96
C VAL A 189 -13.72 11.36 -12.79
N ARG A 190 -14.09 11.63 -11.53
CA ARG A 190 -15.04 12.67 -11.17
C ARG A 190 -14.31 13.98 -10.89
N ASP A 191 -14.94 15.09 -11.24
CA ASP A 191 -14.42 16.42 -11.00
C ASP A 191 -15.01 17.09 -9.74
N GLU A 192 -14.58 18.29 -9.45
CA GLU A 192 -15.04 19.09 -8.31
C GLU A 192 -16.51 19.43 -8.40
N THR A 193 -17.05 19.62 -9.62
CA THR A 193 -18.46 19.91 -9.84
C THR A 193 -19.33 18.73 -9.41
N TRP A 194 -18.93 17.53 -9.77
CA TRP A 194 -19.59 16.30 -9.32
C TRP A 194 -19.52 16.14 -7.80
N ALA A 195 -18.33 16.36 -7.21
CA ALA A 195 -18.14 16.26 -5.76
C ALA A 195 -19.02 17.29 -5.01
N ALA A 196 -19.12 18.52 -5.53
CA ALA A 196 -19.99 19.55 -4.96
C ALA A 196 -21.47 19.16 -5.04
N GLN A 197 -21.92 18.57 -6.17
CA GLN A 197 -23.28 18.08 -6.33
C GLN A 197 -23.61 16.93 -5.36
N LYS A 198 -22.62 16.07 -5.04
CA LYS A 198 -22.76 15.03 -4.01
C LYS A 198 -22.68 15.58 -2.57
N GLY A 199 -22.34 16.85 -2.39
CA GLY A 199 -22.20 17.47 -1.07
C GLY A 199 -20.89 17.15 -0.34
N MET A 200 -19.86 16.73 -1.04
CA MET A 200 -18.53 16.36 -0.51
C MET A 200 -17.71 17.61 -0.14
N ARG A 201 -18.20 18.40 0.83
CA ARG A 201 -17.61 19.71 1.15
C ARG A 201 -16.34 19.58 2.00
N THR A 202 -16.22 18.56 2.86
CA THR A 202 -14.98 18.32 3.63
C THR A 202 -13.84 17.90 2.70
N PHE A 203 -14.12 17.10 1.68
CA PHE A 203 -13.14 16.81 0.62
C PHE A 203 -12.73 18.08 -0.14
N LEU A 204 -13.71 18.85 -0.63
CA LEU A 204 -13.43 20.06 -1.42
C LEU A 204 -12.75 21.16 -0.61
N SER A 205 -12.96 21.23 0.70
CA SER A 205 -12.30 22.25 1.54
C SER A 205 -10.79 22.16 1.55
N VAL A 206 -10.25 20.95 1.42
CA VAL A 206 -8.80 20.74 1.38
C VAL A 206 -8.19 21.30 0.09
N THR A 207 -8.93 21.27 -1.01
CA THR A 207 -8.43 21.68 -2.33
C THR A 207 -8.37 23.19 -2.52
N ASN A 208 -9.05 23.97 -1.68
CA ASN A 208 -9.23 25.41 -1.85
C ASN A 208 -7.91 26.19 -1.98
N GLY A 209 -6.83 25.67 -1.42
CA GLY A 209 -5.51 26.32 -1.45
C GLY A 209 -4.66 25.98 -2.68
N SER A 210 -5.02 24.97 -3.46
CA SER A 210 -4.26 24.52 -4.62
C SER A 210 -4.75 25.12 -5.93
N ALA A 211 -3.83 25.26 -6.90
CA ALA A 211 -4.16 25.53 -8.29
C ALA A 211 -4.47 24.23 -9.08
N GLU A 212 -4.07 23.05 -8.56
CA GLU A 212 -4.39 21.77 -9.18
C GLU A 212 -5.84 21.36 -8.83
N PRO A 213 -6.66 20.99 -9.85
CA PRO A 213 -8.03 20.60 -9.59
C PRO A 213 -8.09 19.24 -8.85
N ALA A 214 -8.95 19.17 -7.86
CA ALA A 214 -9.21 17.91 -7.20
C ALA A 214 -9.86 16.89 -8.15
N LYS A 215 -9.63 15.62 -7.89
CA LYS A 215 -10.26 14.49 -8.58
C LYS A 215 -10.79 13.49 -7.57
N PHE A 216 -11.92 12.88 -7.90
CA PHE A 216 -12.39 11.72 -7.16
C PHE A 216 -12.37 10.53 -8.12
N LEU A 217 -11.43 9.60 -7.89
CA LEU A 217 -11.30 8.41 -8.69
C LEU A 217 -12.15 7.29 -8.10
N GLU A 218 -12.98 6.70 -8.92
CA GLU A 218 -13.87 5.60 -8.59
C GLU A 218 -13.62 4.43 -9.55
N ILE A 219 -13.33 3.24 -9.01
CA ILE A 219 -13.06 2.04 -9.80
C ILE A 219 -14.00 0.92 -9.32
N HIS A 220 -14.69 0.29 -10.25
CA HIS A 220 -15.58 -0.83 -10.01
C HIS A 220 -15.02 -2.09 -10.68
N TYR A 221 -14.66 -3.07 -9.89
CA TYR A 221 -14.37 -4.41 -10.37
C TYR A 221 -15.55 -5.34 -10.07
N LYS A 222 -16.11 -5.94 -11.11
CA LYS A 222 -17.31 -6.79 -11.09
C LYS A 222 -16.91 -8.25 -11.32
N GLY A 223 -16.27 -8.87 -10.31
CA GLY A 223 -15.77 -10.24 -10.40
C GLY A 223 -16.67 -11.31 -9.79
N ALA A 224 -17.66 -10.89 -8.98
CA ALA A 224 -18.53 -11.85 -8.30
C ALA A 224 -19.43 -12.60 -9.30
N PRO A 225 -19.70 -13.90 -9.07
CA PRO A 225 -20.63 -14.67 -9.89
C PRO A 225 -22.05 -14.13 -9.86
N THR A 226 -22.44 -13.49 -8.75
CA THR A 226 -23.73 -12.86 -8.53
C THR A 226 -23.56 -11.35 -8.67
N PRO A 227 -24.17 -10.67 -9.66
CA PRO A 227 -23.99 -9.23 -9.88
C PRO A 227 -24.33 -8.36 -8.67
N ASP A 228 -25.37 -8.76 -7.90
CA ASP A 228 -25.87 -8.04 -6.73
C ASP A 228 -25.13 -8.39 -5.44
N ALA A 229 -24.04 -9.16 -5.49
CA ALA A 229 -23.24 -9.44 -4.31
C ALA A 229 -22.68 -8.13 -3.75
N LYS A 230 -22.88 -7.90 -2.43
CA LYS A 230 -22.36 -6.71 -1.76
C LYS A 230 -20.85 -6.59 -1.98
N PRO A 231 -20.35 -5.40 -2.33
CA PRO A 231 -18.93 -5.24 -2.62
C PRO A 231 -18.06 -5.14 -1.36
N LEU A 232 -16.78 -5.41 -1.52
CA LEU A 232 -15.71 -4.87 -0.70
C LEU A 232 -15.43 -3.43 -1.16
N VAL A 233 -15.57 -2.44 -0.28
CA VAL A 233 -15.20 -1.05 -0.58
C VAL A 233 -13.84 -0.74 0.02
N LEU A 234 -12.93 -0.25 -0.82
CA LEU A 234 -11.59 0.22 -0.45
C LEU A 234 -11.51 1.72 -0.67
N VAL A 235 -11.23 2.47 0.39
CA VAL A 235 -11.07 3.93 0.32
C VAL A 235 -9.59 4.28 0.57
N GLY A 236 -8.99 5.13 -0.26
CA GLY A 236 -7.59 5.49 -0.12
C GLY A 236 -7.36 6.99 -0.01
N LYS A 237 -6.68 7.47 1.05
CA LYS A 237 -6.23 8.87 1.15
C LYS A 237 -5.37 9.22 -0.05
N GLY A 238 -5.74 10.27 -0.78
CA GLY A 238 -5.09 10.69 -2.01
C GLY A 238 -4.54 12.13 -1.97
N ILE A 239 -3.87 12.51 -0.90
CA ILE A 239 -3.20 13.82 -0.84
C ILE A 239 -1.89 13.73 -1.61
N THR A 240 -1.89 14.24 -2.84
CA THR A 240 -0.75 14.10 -3.76
C THR A 240 0.45 14.95 -3.36
N PHE A 241 0.22 16.04 -2.62
CA PHE A 241 1.23 16.77 -1.87
C PHE A 241 0.60 17.48 -0.68
N ASP A 242 1.24 17.38 0.48
CA ASP A 242 0.74 17.98 1.72
C ASP A 242 1.75 18.97 2.30
N THR A 243 1.40 20.25 2.28
CA THR A 243 2.15 21.30 2.97
C THR A 243 1.66 21.57 4.38
N GLY A 244 0.53 20.98 4.77
CA GLY A 244 -0.24 21.33 5.97
C GLY A 244 -1.26 22.46 5.73
N GLY A 245 -1.26 23.09 4.58
CA GLY A 245 -2.12 24.26 4.33
C GLY A 245 -1.69 25.47 5.14
N ILE A 246 -2.64 26.21 5.73
CA ILE A 246 -2.35 27.36 6.60
C ILE A 246 -1.60 26.94 7.88
N SER A 247 -1.93 25.77 8.44
CA SER A 247 -1.16 25.12 9.53
C SER A 247 0.09 24.47 8.97
N ILE A 248 1.01 25.28 8.41
CA ILE A 248 2.11 24.84 7.57
C ILE A 248 3.10 23.91 8.31
N LYS A 249 3.50 22.85 7.65
CA LYS A 249 4.54 21.92 8.13
C LYS A 249 5.92 22.58 8.17
N SER A 250 6.83 22.00 8.95
CA SER A 250 8.25 22.31 8.86
C SER A 250 8.80 22.02 7.45
N ALA A 251 9.76 22.81 7.00
CA ALA A 251 10.47 22.54 5.74
C ALA A 251 11.27 21.23 5.77
N THR A 252 11.66 20.76 6.97
CA THR A 252 12.36 19.50 7.15
C THR A 252 11.44 18.34 6.72
N ASP A 253 11.95 17.55 5.78
CA ASP A 253 11.28 16.37 5.24
C ASP A 253 9.93 16.62 4.53
N MET A 254 9.51 17.88 4.31
CA MET A 254 8.28 18.19 3.58
C MET A 254 8.25 17.52 2.18
N LYS A 255 9.40 17.34 1.53
CA LYS A 255 9.51 16.60 0.24
C LYS A 255 8.98 15.16 0.29
N LEU A 256 8.93 14.55 1.48
CA LEU A 256 8.40 13.19 1.67
C LEU A 256 6.87 13.17 1.60
N MET A 257 6.23 14.35 1.73
CA MET A 257 4.78 14.50 1.60
C MET A 257 4.27 14.26 0.18
N ARG A 258 5.15 14.01 -0.80
CA ARG A 258 4.77 13.40 -2.09
C ARG A 258 4.14 12.01 -1.93
N GLY A 259 4.49 11.32 -0.85
CA GLY A 259 3.97 9.99 -0.50
C GLY A 259 2.64 10.02 0.27
N ASP A 260 2.08 11.19 0.55
CA ASP A 260 0.86 11.34 1.37
C ASP A 260 -0.43 10.89 0.64
N MET A 261 -0.28 10.40 -0.56
CA MET A 261 -1.27 9.67 -1.35
C MET A 261 -1.07 8.14 -1.29
N GLY A 262 -0.28 7.66 -0.35
CA GLY A 262 0.05 6.23 -0.20
C GLY A 262 -1.15 5.33 0.02
N GLY A 263 -2.21 5.85 0.67
CA GLY A 263 -3.47 5.14 0.80
C GLY A 263 -4.13 4.89 -0.56
N ALA A 264 -4.25 5.93 -1.40
CA ALA A 264 -4.79 5.81 -2.76
C ALA A 264 -3.94 4.86 -3.61
N ALA A 265 -2.61 4.98 -3.54
CA ALA A 265 -1.70 4.10 -4.26
C ALA A 265 -1.88 2.63 -3.84
N ALA A 266 -2.03 2.37 -2.55
CA ALA A 266 -2.21 1.02 -2.01
C ALA A 266 -3.53 0.38 -2.48
N VAL A 267 -4.65 1.08 -2.35
CA VAL A 267 -5.96 0.52 -2.72
C VAL A 267 -6.12 0.34 -4.23
N VAL A 268 -5.59 1.27 -5.04
CA VAL A 268 -5.61 1.18 -6.51
C VAL A 268 -4.74 0.01 -7.00
N ALA A 269 -3.52 -0.11 -6.45
CA ALA A 269 -2.63 -1.21 -6.81
C ALA A 269 -3.17 -2.58 -6.37
N ALA A 270 -3.78 -2.66 -5.18
CA ALA A 270 -4.43 -3.89 -4.71
C ALA A 270 -5.60 -4.29 -5.61
N ALA A 271 -6.46 -3.32 -6.00
CA ALA A 271 -7.58 -3.60 -6.90
C ALA A 271 -7.13 -4.06 -8.28
N LEU A 272 -6.05 -3.49 -8.83
CA LEU A 272 -5.46 -3.94 -10.08
C LEU A 272 -5.05 -5.43 -9.98
N ALA A 273 -4.35 -5.80 -8.91
CA ALA A 273 -3.96 -7.19 -8.68
C ALA A 273 -5.16 -8.13 -8.51
N ILE A 274 -6.19 -7.70 -7.77
CA ILE A 274 -7.44 -8.45 -7.57
C ILE A 274 -8.10 -8.74 -8.92
N ALA A 275 -8.16 -7.73 -9.80
CA ALA A 275 -8.74 -7.88 -11.13
C ALA A 275 -7.87 -8.77 -12.04
N GLN A 276 -6.53 -8.64 -12.01
CA GLN A 276 -5.59 -9.50 -12.75
C GLN A 276 -5.65 -10.97 -12.29
N LEU A 277 -5.86 -11.20 -11.00
CA LEU A 277 -6.06 -12.53 -10.42
C LEU A 277 -7.45 -13.09 -10.71
N LYS A 278 -8.36 -12.28 -11.26
CA LYS A 278 -9.77 -12.63 -11.56
C LYS A 278 -10.48 -13.19 -10.33
N LEU A 279 -10.29 -12.53 -9.18
CA LEU A 279 -10.93 -12.99 -7.94
C LEU A 279 -12.47 -12.85 -8.04
N PRO A 280 -13.26 -13.87 -7.62
CA PRO A 280 -14.71 -13.87 -7.76
C PRO A 280 -15.41 -13.02 -6.68
N ILE A 281 -15.09 -11.73 -6.61
CA ILE A 281 -15.68 -10.74 -5.69
C ILE A 281 -15.92 -9.41 -6.41
N ASN A 282 -16.86 -8.61 -5.90
CA ASN A 282 -17.03 -7.23 -6.32
C ASN A 282 -16.18 -6.31 -5.45
N VAL A 283 -15.45 -5.39 -6.07
CA VAL A 283 -14.62 -4.41 -5.36
C VAL A 283 -14.91 -3.01 -5.89
N ILE A 284 -15.14 -2.06 -5.00
CA ILE A 284 -15.23 -0.63 -5.30
C ILE A 284 -14.02 0.06 -4.68
N VAL A 285 -13.31 0.85 -5.46
CA VAL A 285 -12.21 1.69 -4.97
C VAL A 285 -12.59 3.15 -5.09
N LEU A 286 -12.35 3.90 -4.02
CA LEU A 286 -12.65 5.34 -3.94
C LEU A 286 -11.41 6.08 -3.46
N THR A 287 -10.94 7.04 -4.26
CA THR A 287 -9.79 7.86 -3.86
C THR A 287 -10.09 9.34 -4.05
N PRO A 288 -10.32 10.09 -2.96
CA PRO A 288 -10.38 11.55 -2.98
C PRO A 288 -8.96 12.08 -3.16
N LEU A 289 -8.67 12.65 -4.33
CA LEU A 289 -7.35 13.14 -4.73
C LEU A 289 -7.31 14.66 -4.66
N ALA A 290 -6.39 15.21 -3.88
CA ALA A 290 -6.23 16.66 -3.67
C ALA A 290 -4.78 17.02 -3.35
N GLU A 291 -4.44 18.31 -3.46
CA GLU A 291 -3.26 18.88 -2.83
C GLU A 291 -3.68 19.77 -1.66
N ASN A 292 -2.98 19.69 -0.54
CA ASN A 292 -3.16 20.59 0.59
C ASN A 292 -2.11 21.69 0.56
N MET A 293 -2.50 22.87 0.07
CA MET A 293 -1.59 23.99 -0.18
C MET A 293 -2.03 25.27 0.55
N PRO A 294 -1.09 26.11 1.00
CA PRO A 294 -1.41 27.45 1.52
C PRO A 294 -1.63 28.43 0.38
N SER A 295 -2.70 29.22 0.45
CA SER A 295 -2.93 30.35 -0.45
C SER A 295 -3.95 31.32 0.14
N GLY A 296 -4.26 32.39 -0.55
CA GLY A 296 -5.30 33.34 -0.14
C GLY A 296 -6.72 32.76 -0.16
N SER A 297 -6.95 31.61 -0.81
CA SER A 297 -8.23 30.90 -0.87
C SER A 297 -8.27 29.65 0.01
N ALA A 298 -7.15 29.29 0.67
CA ALA A 298 -7.08 28.08 1.49
C ALA A 298 -8.06 28.12 2.68
N THR A 299 -8.53 26.95 3.08
CA THR A 299 -9.29 26.77 4.32
C THR A 299 -8.44 27.22 5.52
N LYS A 300 -9.09 27.89 6.46
CA LYS A 300 -8.43 28.49 7.63
C LYS A 300 -8.80 27.74 8.91
N PRO A 301 -7.89 27.64 9.86
CA PRO A 301 -8.26 27.22 11.22
C PRO A 301 -9.44 28.04 11.76
N GLY A 302 -10.47 27.36 12.28
CA GLY A 302 -11.73 27.93 12.73
C GLY A 302 -12.87 27.89 11.69
N ASP A 303 -12.58 27.55 10.42
CA ASP A 303 -13.65 27.37 9.42
C ASP A 303 -14.52 26.15 9.81
N ILE A 304 -15.85 26.28 9.66
CA ILE A 304 -16.80 25.18 9.89
C ILE A 304 -17.33 24.70 8.54
N ILE A 305 -17.27 23.40 8.31
CA ILE A 305 -17.63 22.77 7.04
C ILE A 305 -18.66 21.68 7.32
N TYR A 306 -19.68 21.59 6.47
CA TYR A 306 -20.70 20.55 6.55
C TYR A 306 -20.34 19.40 5.60
N ALA A 307 -20.06 18.23 6.17
CA ALA A 307 -19.74 17.02 5.44
C ALA A 307 -20.96 16.47 4.67
N MET A 308 -20.72 15.52 3.78
CA MET A 308 -21.75 14.86 2.98
C MET A 308 -22.85 14.20 3.84
N ASN A 309 -22.52 13.68 5.03
CA ASN A 309 -23.49 13.10 5.96
C ASN A 309 -24.28 14.15 6.78
N GLY A 310 -24.05 15.43 6.55
CA GLY A 310 -24.71 16.55 7.24
C GLY A 310 -24.04 16.99 8.54
N LYS A 311 -23.06 16.27 9.06
CA LYS A 311 -22.31 16.69 10.26
C LYS A 311 -21.47 17.93 9.98
N SER A 312 -21.47 18.86 10.95
CA SER A 312 -20.58 20.01 10.95
C SER A 312 -19.20 19.64 11.53
N VAL A 313 -18.14 20.09 10.87
CA VAL A 313 -16.76 19.87 11.26
C VAL A 313 -16.05 21.21 11.38
N GLU A 314 -15.53 21.54 12.55
CA GLU A 314 -14.61 22.65 12.77
C GLU A 314 -13.20 22.22 12.37
N VAL A 315 -12.58 22.96 11.48
CA VAL A 315 -11.20 22.75 11.06
C VAL A 315 -10.28 23.45 12.05
N ASP A 316 -9.88 22.77 13.11
CA ASP A 316 -8.93 23.29 14.10
C ASP A 316 -7.50 23.31 13.55
N ASN A 317 -7.16 22.35 12.73
CA ASN A 317 -5.83 22.17 12.12
C ASN A 317 -5.94 21.77 10.66
N THR A 318 -5.47 22.60 9.74
CA THR A 318 -5.51 22.30 8.30
C THR A 318 -4.49 21.23 7.88
N ASP A 319 -3.54 20.85 8.75
CA ASP A 319 -2.63 19.72 8.58
C ASP A 319 -3.24 18.38 9.03
N ALA A 320 -4.51 18.37 9.41
CA ALA A 320 -5.33 17.19 9.64
C ALA A 320 -6.36 17.02 8.49
N GLU A 321 -5.91 17.20 7.27
CA GLU A 321 -6.67 17.24 6.02
C GLU A 321 -7.09 15.84 5.53
N GLY A 322 -6.24 14.84 5.77
CA GLY A 322 -6.48 13.46 5.30
C GLY A 322 -7.81 12.91 5.78
N ARG A 323 -8.16 13.16 7.05
CA ARG A 323 -9.45 12.74 7.59
C ARG A 323 -10.63 13.53 7.02
N LEU A 324 -10.42 14.78 6.57
CA LEU A 324 -11.44 15.57 5.90
C LEU A 324 -11.76 15.01 4.50
N VAL A 325 -10.76 14.67 3.71
CA VAL A 325 -11.01 14.06 2.39
C VAL A 325 -11.61 12.66 2.53
N LEU A 326 -11.18 11.90 3.56
CA LEU A 326 -11.68 10.56 3.81
C LEU A 326 -13.12 10.55 4.34
N SER A 327 -13.54 11.54 5.14
CA SER A 327 -14.89 11.56 5.74
C SER A 327 -16.00 11.48 4.68
N ASP A 328 -15.93 12.30 3.64
CA ASP A 328 -16.90 12.28 2.56
C ASP A 328 -16.80 11.01 1.71
N ALA A 329 -15.58 10.53 1.45
CA ALA A 329 -15.35 9.31 0.66
C ALA A 329 -15.84 8.05 1.40
N ILE A 330 -15.65 7.96 2.71
CA ILE A 330 -16.12 6.86 3.55
C ILE A 330 -17.64 6.87 3.61
N TYR A 331 -18.25 8.05 3.82
CA TYR A 331 -19.71 8.15 3.84
C TYR A 331 -20.30 7.79 2.47
N TYR A 332 -19.75 8.32 1.38
CA TYR A 332 -20.16 7.96 0.03
C TYR A 332 -20.04 6.45 -0.22
N GLY A 333 -18.91 5.86 0.12
CA GLY A 333 -18.65 4.45 -0.07
C GLY A 333 -19.60 3.54 0.71
N SER A 334 -19.91 3.89 1.95
CA SER A 334 -20.79 3.10 2.81
C SER A 334 -22.28 3.30 2.51
N SER A 335 -22.70 4.51 2.10
CA SER A 335 -24.11 4.82 1.84
C SER A 335 -24.55 4.46 0.41
N GLU A 336 -23.71 4.72 -0.60
CA GLU A 336 -24.07 4.49 -2.01
C GLU A 336 -23.99 3.01 -2.39
N PHE A 337 -22.97 2.28 -1.89
CA PHE A 337 -22.70 0.91 -2.34
C PHE A 337 -23.14 -0.16 -1.35
N ASN A 338 -23.58 0.21 -0.14
CA ASN A 338 -24.02 -0.73 0.90
C ASN A 338 -23.11 -1.97 1.03
N PRO A 339 -21.82 -1.78 1.29
CA PRO A 339 -20.84 -2.87 1.29
C PRO A 339 -21.04 -3.82 2.47
N HIS A 340 -20.56 -5.07 2.35
CA HIS A 340 -20.38 -5.91 3.52
C HIS A 340 -19.18 -5.47 4.37
N THR A 341 -18.14 -4.94 3.73
CA THR A 341 -16.90 -4.45 4.39
C THR A 341 -16.40 -3.19 3.70
N LEU A 342 -16.04 -2.19 4.49
CA LEU A 342 -15.33 -1.00 4.04
C LEU A 342 -13.98 -0.92 4.76
N ILE A 343 -12.90 -0.78 3.98
CA ILE A 343 -11.54 -0.59 4.51
C ILE A 343 -11.00 0.72 3.95
N ASP A 344 -10.63 1.65 4.82
CA ASP A 344 -9.87 2.82 4.39
C ASP A 344 -8.39 2.71 4.78
N VAL A 345 -7.53 3.24 3.90
CA VAL A 345 -6.07 3.21 4.03
C VAL A 345 -5.53 4.62 3.89
N ALA A 346 -4.71 5.03 4.82
CA ALA A 346 -4.18 6.40 4.81
C ALA A 346 -2.80 6.51 5.49
N THR A 347 -1.97 7.38 4.96
CA THR A 347 -0.82 8.00 5.64
C THR A 347 -1.35 9.08 6.58
N LEU A 348 -1.99 8.67 7.69
CA LEU A 348 -2.88 9.59 8.37
C LEU A 348 -2.23 10.36 9.51
N THR A 349 -1.44 9.69 10.35
CA THR A 349 -0.98 10.33 11.58
C THR A 349 0.50 10.09 11.88
N SER A 350 1.23 11.17 12.19
CA SER A 350 2.56 11.06 12.78
C SER A 350 2.54 10.29 14.11
N ALA A 351 1.40 10.31 14.82
CA ALA A 351 1.22 9.55 16.05
C ALA A 351 1.35 8.03 15.82
N MET A 352 0.95 7.51 14.66
CA MET A 352 1.12 6.11 14.31
C MET A 352 2.59 5.78 14.05
N ASP A 353 3.33 6.65 13.37
CA ASP A 353 4.76 6.48 13.17
C ASP A 353 5.50 6.44 14.53
N PHE A 354 5.18 7.36 15.45
CA PHE A 354 5.74 7.31 16.81
C PHE A 354 5.37 6.06 17.60
N ALA A 355 4.17 5.50 17.39
CA ALA A 355 3.70 4.34 18.13
C ALA A 355 4.30 3.03 17.64
N LEU A 356 4.33 2.78 16.34
CA LEU A 356 4.69 1.48 15.75
C LEU A 356 5.90 1.53 14.81
N GLY A 357 6.34 2.72 14.37
CA GLY A 357 7.45 2.91 13.44
C GLY A 357 7.23 2.20 12.10
N GLU A 358 8.34 1.78 11.47
CA GLU A 358 8.35 1.16 10.13
C GLU A 358 7.95 -0.33 10.11
N VAL A 359 7.57 -0.93 11.26
CA VAL A 359 7.51 -2.39 11.40
C VAL A 359 6.10 -2.94 11.32
N PHE A 360 5.14 -2.26 11.90
CA PHE A 360 3.74 -2.65 11.91
C PHE A 360 2.86 -1.48 11.43
N THR A 361 1.86 -1.81 10.67
CA THR A 361 0.80 -0.86 10.29
C THR A 361 -0.34 -0.91 11.30
N GLY A 362 -0.81 0.25 11.76
CA GLY A 362 -1.90 0.31 12.72
C GLY A 362 -3.26 0.06 12.09
N VAL A 363 -4.12 -0.71 12.78
CA VAL A 363 -5.48 -1.02 12.32
C VAL A 363 -6.48 -0.73 13.41
N PHE A 364 -7.50 0.06 13.10
CA PHE A 364 -8.66 0.32 13.93
C PHE A 364 -9.89 -0.31 13.28
N THR A 365 -10.73 -1.00 14.04
CA THR A 365 -11.91 -1.65 13.47
C THR A 365 -13.00 -1.86 14.51
N ASN A 366 -14.24 -1.84 14.06
CA ASN A 366 -15.44 -2.17 14.84
C ASN A 366 -15.70 -3.69 14.90
N SER A 367 -14.94 -4.52 14.15
CA SER A 367 -15.21 -5.96 14.01
C SER A 367 -13.99 -6.80 14.39
N ASP A 368 -14.17 -7.67 15.39
CA ASP A 368 -13.15 -8.67 15.77
C ASP A 368 -12.94 -9.72 14.66
N ALA A 369 -13.97 -10.02 13.89
CA ALA A 369 -13.88 -10.95 12.78
C ALA A 369 -13.05 -10.36 11.64
N LEU A 370 -13.30 -9.10 11.27
CA LEU A 370 -12.52 -8.38 10.28
C LEU A 370 -11.05 -8.26 10.69
N TRP A 371 -10.78 -7.90 11.96
CA TRP A 371 -9.43 -7.88 12.49
C TRP A 371 -8.70 -9.22 12.28
N LYS A 372 -9.31 -10.33 12.65
CA LYS A 372 -8.69 -11.67 12.52
C LYS A 372 -8.35 -11.99 11.07
N ARG A 373 -9.24 -11.64 10.13
CA ARG A 373 -9.01 -11.86 8.68
C ARG A 373 -7.87 -10.98 8.14
N LEU A 374 -7.87 -9.69 8.49
CA LEU A 374 -6.81 -8.76 8.09
C LEU A 374 -5.44 -9.16 8.68
N HIS A 375 -5.41 -9.46 9.96
CA HIS A 375 -4.17 -9.92 10.64
C HIS A 375 -3.60 -11.18 9.98
N ALA A 376 -4.44 -12.18 9.73
CA ALA A 376 -4.00 -13.40 9.07
C ALA A 376 -3.47 -13.15 7.64
N ALA A 377 -4.06 -12.23 6.89
CA ALA A 377 -3.57 -11.85 5.57
C ALA A 377 -2.20 -11.13 5.66
N GLY A 378 -2.08 -10.20 6.59
CA GLY A 378 -0.83 -9.46 6.85
C GLY A 378 0.33 -10.38 7.27
N GLU A 379 0.08 -11.37 8.14
CA GLU A 379 1.10 -12.35 8.55
C GLU A 379 1.56 -13.21 7.36
N THR A 380 0.63 -13.67 6.53
CA THR A 380 0.97 -14.49 5.35
C THR A 380 1.89 -13.76 4.38
N GLU A 381 1.66 -12.47 4.16
CA GLU A 381 2.45 -11.67 3.26
C GLU A 381 3.63 -10.93 3.92
N TYR A 382 3.76 -11.06 5.25
CA TYR A 382 4.71 -10.28 6.05
C TYR A 382 4.56 -8.76 5.81
N ASP A 383 3.32 -8.34 5.57
CA ASP A 383 2.85 -6.97 5.46
C ASP A 383 2.02 -6.71 6.73
N ARG A 384 2.73 -6.58 7.85
CA ARG A 384 2.23 -6.88 9.19
C ARG A 384 1.37 -5.78 9.76
N LEU A 385 0.25 -6.19 10.34
CA LEU A 385 -0.76 -5.34 10.92
C LEU A 385 -0.81 -5.48 12.44
N TRP A 386 -1.14 -4.38 13.15
CA TRP A 386 -1.31 -4.38 14.60
C TRP A 386 -2.58 -3.64 14.99
N ARG A 387 -3.45 -4.29 15.81
CA ARG A 387 -4.71 -3.68 16.22
C ARG A 387 -4.48 -2.60 17.27
N MET A 388 -5.07 -1.45 17.04
CA MET A 388 -5.07 -0.28 17.91
C MET A 388 -6.44 -0.10 18.58
N PRO A 389 -6.52 0.56 19.76
CA PRO A 389 -7.79 0.77 20.45
C PRO A 389 -8.67 1.78 19.71
N LEU A 390 -9.94 1.40 19.49
CA LEU A 390 -10.99 2.25 18.98
C LEU A 390 -12.06 2.38 20.09
N ASP A 391 -12.02 3.47 20.85
CA ASP A 391 -12.83 3.64 22.05
C ASP A 391 -13.47 5.03 22.09
N GLU A 392 -14.74 5.10 22.53
CA GLU A 392 -15.52 6.34 22.63
C GLU A 392 -14.99 7.30 23.71
N ASP A 393 -14.21 6.81 24.67
CA ASP A 393 -13.57 7.64 25.70
C ASP A 393 -12.57 8.64 25.11
N TYR A 394 -12.12 8.45 23.87
CA TYR A 394 -11.36 9.45 23.12
C TYR A 394 -12.24 10.58 22.53
N GLY A 395 -13.56 10.41 22.51
CA GLY A 395 -14.52 11.33 21.89
C GLY A 395 -14.40 12.79 22.37
N PRO A 396 -14.29 13.06 23.69
CA PRO A 396 -14.16 14.42 24.18
C PRO A 396 -13.01 15.24 23.57
N GLN A 397 -11.98 14.59 23.03
CA GLN A 397 -10.85 15.26 22.39
C GLN A 397 -11.18 15.79 20.97
N ILE A 398 -12.24 15.29 20.35
CA ILE A 398 -12.68 15.69 19.01
C ILE A 398 -14.06 16.32 18.97
N TYR A 399 -14.69 16.62 20.12
CA TYR A 399 -15.93 17.37 20.19
C TYR A 399 -15.63 18.86 20.17
N SER A 400 -16.34 19.61 19.30
CA SER A 400 -16.24 21.06 19.24
C SER A 400 -17.35 21.72 20.07
N SER A 401 -17.11 22.94 20.53
CA SER A 401 -18.17 23.78 21.12
C SER A 401 -19.06 24.45 20.06
N ASN A 402 -18.60 24.48 18.79
CA ASN A 402 -19.24 25.23 17.71
C ASN A 402 -19.74 24.34 16.57
N ALA A 403 -19.28 23.07 16.51
CA ALA A 403 -19.64 22.08 15.50
C ALA A 403 -19.84 20.71 16.16
N ASP A 404 -20.32 19.73 15.40
CA ASP A 404 -20.46 18.36 15.92
C ASP A 404 -19.09 17.74 16.25
N LEU A 405 -18.10 18.02 15.42
CA LEU A 405 -16.74 17.51 15.57
C LEU A 405 -15.72 18.62 15.25
N GLN A 406 -14.52 18.48 15.81
CA GLN A 406 -13.31 19.16 15.30
C GLN A 406 -12.36 18.15 14.65
N ASN A 407 -11.61 18.59 13.65
CA ASN A 407 -10.78 17.65 12.86
C ASN A 407 -9.47 17.26 13.56
N SER A 408 -9.13 17.85 14.71
CA SER A 408 -7.92 17.54 15.46
C SER A 408 -8.20 17.39 16.94
N GLY A 409 -7.76 16.28 17.56
CA GLY A 409 -7.85 16.03 19.01
C GLY A 409 -6.55 16.40 19.76
N GLY A 410 -5.60 17.04 19.10
CA GLY A 410 -4.28 17.36 19.68
C GLY A 410 -3.31 16.17 19.65
N LYS A 411 -2.19 16.27 20.37
CA LYS A 411 -1.08 15.30 20.30
C LYS A 411 -1.35 13.95 20.99
N PRO A 412 -1.92 13.89 22.22
CA PRO A 412 -2.14 12.61 22.89
C PRO A 412 -3.15 11.76 22.13
N ALA A 413 -2.84 10.46 21.95
CA ALA A 413 -3.70 9.48 21.27
C ALA A 413 -4.13 9.90 19.85
N GLY A 414 -3.30 10.69 19.13
CA GLY A 414 -3.67 11.28 17.85
C GLY A 414 -4.15 10.29 16.78
N ALA A 415 -3.59 9.07 16.76
CA ALA A 415 -4.06 8.02 15.86
C ALA A 415 -5.46 7.48 16.26
N CYS A 416 -5.73 7.34 17.56
CA CYS A 416 -7.03 6.88 18.07
C CYS A 416 -8.13 7.91 17.82
N THR A 417 -7.84 9.19 18.06
CA THR A 417 -8.78 10.30 17.80
C THR A 417 -9.06 10.48 16.30
N ALA A 418 -8.05 10.28 15.44
CA ALA A 418 -8.23 10.29 14.00
C ALA A 418 -9.14 9.16 13.52
N ALA A 419 -8.92 7.94 14.01
CA ALA A 419 -9.77 6.80 13.68
C ALA A 419 -11.19 6.99 14.19
N LEU A 420 -11.37 7.53 15.40
CA LEU A 420 -12.70 7.81 15.96
C LEU A 420 -13.43 8.90 15.16
N PHE A 421 -12.70 9.93 14.68
CA PHE A 421 -13.27 10.91 13.77
C PHE A 421 -13.80 10.24 12.49
N LEU A 422 -13.01 9.38 11.83
CA LEU A 422 -13.44 8.67 10.62
C LEU A 422 -14.65 7.77 10.86
N LYS A 423 -14.70 7.09 12.01
CA LYS A 423 -15.84 6.24 12.42
C LYS A 423 -17.17 6.97 12.33
N ALA A 424 -17.20 8.26 12.65
CA ALA A 424 -18.42 9.08 12.64
C ALA A 424 -19.03 9.28 11.23
N PHE A 425 -18.31 8.92 10.18
CA PHE A 425 -18.72 9.04 8.77
C PHE A 425 -19.03 7.69 8.11
N VAL A 426 -18.88 6.58 8.82
CA VAL A 426 -19.30 5.27 8.30
C VAL A 426 -20.82 5.15 8.43
N HIS A 427 -21.49 5.03 7.27
CA HIS A 427 -22.94 4.80 7.24
C HIS A 427 -23.24 3.34 7.63
N ASN A 428 -24.35 3.14 8.33
CA ASN A 428 -24.86 1.81 8.72
C ASN A 428 -23.86 0.94 9.53
N LEU A 429 -23.04 1.58 10.37
CA LEU A 429 -22.11 0.88 11.24
C LEU A 429 -22.82 0.03 12.32
N GLN A 430 -23.95 0.55 12.83
CA GLN A 430 -24.83 -0.10 13.81
C GLN A 430 -26.27 0.12 13.37
N PRO A 431 -26.82 -0.74 12.50
CA PRO A 431 -28.17 -0.58 12.00
C PRO A 431 -29.20 -0.75 13.12
N THR A 432 -30.25 0.07 13.10
CA THR A 432 -31.35 0.05 14.09
C THR A 432 -32.46 -0.92 13.72
N ASP A 433 -32.43 -1.46 12.50
CA ASP A 433 -33.42 -2.37 11.94
C ASP A 433 -33.11 -3.87 12.14
N GLY A 434 -32.01 -4.18 12.82
CA GLY A 434 -31.56 -5.54 13.07
C GLY A 434 -30.83 -6.19 11.89
N SER A 435 -30.55 -5.44 10.82
CA SER A 435 -29.71 -5.90 9.72
C SER A 435 -28.24 -6.00 10.16
N GLU A 436 -27.41 -6.70 9.37
CA GLU A 436 -25.97 -6.70 9.58
C GLU A 436 -25.36 -5.34 9.21
N GLY A 437 -24.63 -4.75 10.16
CA GLY A 437 -23.89 -3.51 9.94
C GLY A 437 -22.68 -3.70 9.07
N VAL A 438 -22.14 -2.59 8.57
CA VAL A 438 -20.89 -2.58 7.80
C VAL A 438 -19.71 -2.94 8.72
N GLU A 439 -18.92 -3.95 8.35
CA GLU A 439 -17.61 -4.14 8.96
C GLU A 439 -16.66 -3.07 8.43
N TRP A 440 -16.11 -2.26 9.30
CA TRP A 440 -15.20 -1.18 8.94
C TRP A 440 -13.81 -1.37 9.54
N ALA A 441 -12.79 -1.04 8.78
CA ALA A 441 -11.43 -0.90 9.28
C ALA A 441 -10.75 0.33 8.69
N HIS A 442 -10.06 1.09 9.53
CA HIS A 442 -9.08 2.10 9.16
C HIS A 442 -7.68 1.52 9.31
N ILE A 443 -6.86 1.64 8.26
CA ILE A 443 -5.47 1.19 8.22
C ILE A 443 -4.57 2.42 8.08
N ASP A 444 -3.86 2.77 9.16
CA ASP A 444 -2.93 3.90 9.19
C ASP A 444 -1.52 3.44 8.83
N ILE A 445 -1.08 3.77 7.62
CA ILE A 445 0.21 3.40 7.05
C ILE A 445 1.30 4.48 7.23
N ALA A 446 1.05 5.52 8.02
CA ALA A 446 1.99 6.65 8.16
C ALA A 446 3.39 6.20 8.59
N GLY A 447 3.50 5.27 9.54
CA GLY A 447 4.81 4.76 9.99
C GLY A 447 5.46 3.80 8.98
N THR A 448 4.67 3.07 8.20
CA THR A 448 5.18 2.06 7.26
C THR A 448 5.29 2.53 5.81
N MET A 449 4.91 3.79 5.52
CA MET A 449 4.93 4.35 4.16
C MET A 449 6.33 4.46 3.56
N GLU A 450 7.35 4.65 4.38
CA GLU A 450 8.74 4.80 3.96
C GLU A 450 9.66 3.86 4.75
N ALA A 451 10.62 3.26 4.08
CA ALA A 451 11.69 2.48 4.70
C ALA A 451 12.97 3.32 4.76
N THR A 452 13.43 3.66 5.96
CA THR A 452 14.70 4.36 6.18
C THR A 452 15.90 3.41 6.09
N ARG A 453 15.65 2.11 6.25
CA ARG A 453 16.66 1.02 6.18
C ARG A 453 16.24 -0.06 5.20
N PRO A 454 17.17 -0.57 4.38
CA PRO A 454 16.84 -1.67 3.49
C PRO A 454 16.60 -2.96 4.30
N THR A 455 15.64 -3.76 3.85
CA THR A 455 15.45 -5.14 4.29
C THR A 455 16.06 -6.12 3.27
N ALA A 456 15.82 -7.42 3.41
CA ALA A 456 16.32 -8.41 2.47
C ALA A 456 15.82 -8.22 1.03
N TYR A 457 14.61 -7.70 0.86
CA TYR A 457 13.95 -7.55 -0.45
C TYR A 457 13.29 -6.19 -0.68
N LEU A 458 13.28 -5.28 0.32
CA LEU A 458 12.82 -3.89 0.14
C LEU A 458 14.01 -2.95 0.27
N GLY A 459 14.18 -2.04 -0.69
CA GLY A 459 15.12 -0.93 -0.64
C GLY A 459 14.65 0.18 0.29
N ARG A 460 15.48 1.23 0.46
CA ARG A 460 15.06 2.49 1.07
C ARG A 460 14.02 3.18 0.17
N GLY A 461 13.22 4.06 0.76
CA GLY A 461 12.19 4.86 0.08
C GLY A 461 10.80 4.31 0.29
N MET A 462 9.87 4.71 -0.56
CA MET A 462 8.46 4.36 -0.41
C MET A 462 8.24 2.85 -0.51
N THR A 463 7.43 2.30 0.40
CA THR A 463 7.31 0.85 0.61
C THR A 463 6.17 0.21 -0.16
N GLY A 464 5.07 0.95 -0.42
CA GLY A 464 3.81 0.38 -0.88
C GLY A 464 3.21 -0.58 0.14
N SER A 465 3.31 -0.27 1.45
CA SER A 465 2.76 -1.08 2.54
C SER A 465 1.25 -1.26 2.39
N SER A 466 0.73 -2.33 2.98
CA SER A 466 -0.65 -2.82 2.96
C SER A 466 -1.14 -3.36 1.60
N VAL A 467 -0.43 -3.17 0.49
CA VAL A 467 -0.86 -3.70 -0.82
C VAL A 467 -1.00 -5.21 -0.78
N ARG A 468 0.02 -5.94 -0.33
CA ARG A 468 -0.01 -7.40 -0.31
C ARG A 468 -1.01 -7.95 0.71
N ALA A 469 -1.13 -7.29 1.86
CA ALA A 469 -2.12 -7.65 2.87
C ALA A 469 -3.56 -7.50 2.34
N LEU A 470 -3.86 -6.42 1.60
CA LEU A 470 -5.17 -6.20 0.98
C LEU A 470 -5.48 -7.23 -0.11
N ILE A 471 -4.52 -7.55 -0.97
CA ILE A 471 -4.71 -8.58 -2.02
C ILE A 471 -4.98 -9.94 -1.36
N GLU A 472 -4.19 -10.30 -0.36
CA GLU A 472 -4.37 -11.58 0.34
C GLU A 472 -5.67 -11.64 1.13
N TYR A 473 -6.10 -10.53 1.75
CA TYR A 473 -7.41 -10.41 2.37
C TYR A 473 -8.53 -10.67 1.36
N ALA A 474 -8.49 -10.01 0.21
CA ALA A 474 -9.47 -10.18 -0.85
C ALA A 474 -9.48 -11.62 -1.41
N ARG A 475 -8.30 -12.23 -1.59
CA ARG A 475 -8.18 -13.63 -2.03
C ARG A 475 -8.82 -14.60 -1.04
N ARG A 476 -8.62 -14.38 0.25
CA ARG A 476 -9.24 -15.21 1.31
C ARG A 476 -10.74 -15.00 1.40
N LEU A 477 -11.20 -13.78 1.21
CA LEU A 477 -12.63 -13.45 1.15
C LEU A 477 -13.30 -14.15 -0.03
N ALA A 478 -12.66 -14.15 -1.20
CA ALA A 478 -13.14 -14.83 -2.41
C ALA A 478 -13.19 -16.37 -2.31
N ALA A 479 -12.55 -16.96 -1.32
CA ALA A 479 -12.52 -18.40 -1.09
C ALA A 479 -13.58 -18.89 -0.06
N GLN A 480 -14.34 -17.96 0.55
CA GLN A 480 -15.44 -18.25 1.48
C GLN A 480 -16.75 -18.45 0.74
#